data_9e89c0a7022bef3fa8d8038f8a905963
#
_entry.id   9e89c0a7022bef3fa8d8038f8a905963
#
_cell.length_a   1.000
_cell.length_b   1.000
_cell.length_c   1.000
_cell.angle_alpha   90.00
_cell.angle_beta   90.00
_cell.angle_gamma   90.00
#
_symmetry.space_group_name_H-M   'P 1'
#
loop_
_entity.id
_entity.type
_entity.pdbx_description
1 polymer ?
#
loop_
_entity_poly.entity_id
_entity_poly.type
_entity_poly.pdbx_seq_one_letter_code
_entity_poly.pdbx_strand_id
1 'polypeptide(L)'
;MKNVLFYGDSNTWGYQGDDPMHRLDADKRYTGVVAAQFPDVHFIEEGLCGRTICSTDPIDYGRNGMAMLPALLATHDPLDVIVIMLGTNDSKAMYGHSPFTISDAMDRTITLRQRPLLWSSPRQ
;
A
#
# COMPACT_ATOMS: atom_id res chain seq x y z
N MET A 1 5.84 -15.78 -14.47
CA MET A 1 4.64 -15.24 -13.75
C MET A 1 4.95 -13.83 -13.31
N LYS A 2 4.04 -12.91 -13.55
CA LYS A 2 4.19 -11.53 -13.09
C LYS A 2 3.82 -11.40 -11.63
N ASN A 3 4.49 -10.50 -10.92
CA ASN A 3 4.26 -10.21 -9.53
C ASN A 3 3.65 -8.81 -9.39
N VAL A 4 2.49 -8.73 -8.76
CA VAL A 4 1.75 -7.49 -8.54
C VAL A 4 1.54 -7.29 -7.05
N LEU A 5 1.95 -6.12 -6.55
CA LEU A 5 1.77 -5.74 -5.15
C LEU A 5 0.60 -4.77 -5.03
N PHE A 6 -0.32 -5.07 -4.13
CA PHE A 6 -1.35 -4.14 -3.68
C PHE A 6 -0.88 -3.48 -2.39
N TYR A 7 -0.59 -2.20 -2.46
CA TYR A 7 -0.14 -1.42 -1.31
C TYR A 7 -1.24 -0.43 -0.91
N GLY A 8 -1.88 -0.67 0.21
CA GLY A 8 -3.05 0.10 0.60
C GLY A 8 -3.33 0.12 2.10
N ASP A 9 -4.49 0.64 2.42
CA ASP A 9 -4.98 0.82 3.78
C ASP A 9 -6.04 -0.23 4.15
N SER A 10 -7.00 0.15 4.97
CA SER A 10 -8.08 -0.74 5.42
C SER A 10 -8.93 -1.29 4.28
N ASN A 11 -9.09 -0.55 3.19
CA ASN A 11 -9.83 -1.05 2.03
C ASN A 11 -9.11 -2.22 1.36
N THR A 12 -7.79 -2.17 1.33
CA THR A 12 -6.98 -3.28 0.80
C THR A 12 -6.91 -4.43 1.79
N TRP A 13 -6.83 -4.13 3.08
CA TRP A 13 -6.82 -5.13 4.13
C TRP A 13 -8.11 -5.94 4.19
N GLY A 14 -9.24 -5.28 3.91
CA GLY A 14 -10.56 -5.92 3.96
C GLY A 14 -11.34 -5.59 5.24
N TYR A 15 -11.19 -4.37 5.75
CA TYR A 15 -11.93 -3.89 6.91
C TYR A 15 -13.42 -3.82 6.61
N GLN A 16 -14.25 -4.30 7.56
CA GLN A 16 -15.70 -4.19 7.49
C GLN A 16 -16.18 -3.12 8.46
N GLY A 17 -16.85 -2.09 7.93
CA GLY A 17 -17.32 -0.98 8.75
C GLY A 17 -18.44 -1.38 9.72
N ASP A 18 -19.22 -2.39 9.39
CA ASP A 18 -20.31 -2.92 10.21
C ASP A 18 -19.86 -3.97 11.22
N ASP A 19 -18.69 -4.57 10.99
CA ASP A 19 -18.12 -5.57 11.89
C ASP A 19 -16.59 -5.41 11.96
N PRO A 20 -16.11 -4.46 12.75
CA PRO A 20 -14.68 -4.15 12.80
C PRO A 20 -13.81 -5.26 13.38
N MET A 21 -14.41 -6.26 14.01
CA MET A 21 -13.68 -7.42 14.54
C MET A 21 -13.36 -8.47 13.47
N HIS A 22 -13.94 -8.35 12.30
CA HIS A 22 -13.76 -9.31 11.22
C HIS A 22 -13.16 -8.66 9.98
N ARG A 23 -12.27 -9.40 9.37
CA ARG A 23 -11.69 -9.07 8.07
C ARG A 23 -12.48 -9.79 6.99
N LEU A 24 -12.75 -9.13 5.87
CA LEU A 24 -13.34 -9.81 4.72
C LEU A 24 -12.49 -11.03 4.33
N ASP A 25 -13.15 -12.10 3.95
CA ASP A 25 -12.47 -13.26 3.40
C ASP A 25 -11.67 -12.88 2.16
N ALA A 26 -10.58 -13.62 1.90
CA ALA A 26 -9.66 -13.28 0.83
C ALA A 26 -10.33 -13.17 -0.55
N ASP A 27 -11.31 -14.04 -0.83
CA ASP A 27 -12.05 -14.04 -2.10
C ASP A 27 -13.04 -12.88 -2.23
N LYS A 28 -13.36 -12.20 -1.13
CA LYS A 28 -14.32 -11.08 -1.10
C LYS A 28 -13.64 -9.71 -1.08
N ARG A 29 -12.36 -9.65 -0.71
CA ARG A 29 -11.58 -8.41 -0.82
C ARG A 29 -11.45 -8.03 -2.29
N TYR A 30 -11.36 -6.72 -2.59
CA TYR A 30 -11.19 -6.34 -4.00
C TYR A 30 -9.95 -6.98 -4.62
N THR A 31 -8.90 -7.15 -3.83
CA THR A 31 -7.66 -7.81 -4.26
C THR A 31 -7.91 -9.26 -4.70
N GLY A 32 -8.73 -9.99 -3.95
CA GLY A 32 -9.10 -11.36 -4.28
C GLY A 32 -9.99 -11.45 -5.50
N VAL A 33 -10.90 -10.50 -5.65
CA VAL A 33 -11.77 -10.42 -6.84
C VAL A 33 -10.93 -10.20 -8.10
N VAL A 34 -9.95 -9.31 -8.03
CA VAL A 34 -9.03 -9.06 -9.15
C VAL A 34 -8.18 -10.31 -9.41
N ALA A 35 -7.62 -10.90 -8.36
CA ALA A 35 -6.74 -12.08 -8.49
C ALA A 35 -7.45 -13.25 -9.18
N ALA A 36 -8.74 -13.44 -8.90
CA ALA A 36 -9.52 -14.52 -9.51
C ALA A 36 -9.65 -14.37 -11.03
N GLN A 37 -9.50 -13.16 -11.56
CA GLN A 37 -9.59 -12.88 -13.00
C GLN A 37 -8.24 -13.05 -13.71
N PHE A 38 -7.15 -13.16 -12.98
CA PHE A 38 -5.80 -13.26 -13.54
C PHE A 38 -5.03 -14.41 -12.89
N PRO A 39 -5.39 -15.66 -13.19
CA PRO A 39 -4.80 -16.83 -12.50
C PRO A 39 -3.31 -17.01 -12.77
N ASP A 40 -2.78 -16.40 -13.83
CA ASP A 40 -1.36 -16.48 -14.17
C ASP A 40 -0.51 -15.39 -13.53
N VAL A 41 -1.11 -14.54 -12.69
CA VAL A 41 -0.43 -13.45 -12.00
C VAL A 41 -0.35 -13.77 -10.52
N HIS A 42 0.83 -13.53 -9.93
CA HIS A 42 1.00 -13.64 -8.49
C HIS A 42 0.71 -12.30 -7.84
N PHE A 43 -0.31 -12.26 -7.00
CA PHE A 43 -0.71 -11.04 -6.28
C PHE A 43 -0.26 -11.10 -4.84
N ILE A 44 0.31 -9.99 -4.36
CA ILE A 44 0.77 -9.83 -2.99
C ILE A 44 -0.06 -8.72 -2.35
N GLU A 45 -0.65 -9.01 -1.20
CA GLU A 45 -1.46 -8.05 -0.46
C GLU A 45 -0.63 -7.39 0.64
N GLU A 46 -0.54 -6.07 0.60
CA GLU A 46 0.05 -5.26 1.66
C GLU A 46 -0.95 -4.18 2.09
N GLY A 47 -2.08 -4.61 2.62
CA GLY A 47 -3.07 -3.74 3.24
C GLY A 47 -2.84 -3.62 4.74
N LEU A 48 -2.89 -2.39 5.25
CA LEU A 48 -2.76 -2.12 6.67
C LEU A 48 -3.76 -1.05 7.08
N CYS A 49 -4.64 -1.38 8.02
CA CYS A 49 -5.60 -0.41 8.55
C CYS A 49 -4.87 0.81 9.11
N GLY A 50 -5.29 1.99 8.70
CA GLY A 50 -4.68 3.24 9.12
C GLY A 50 -3.46 3.68 8.32
N ARG A 51 -3.00 2.89 7.34
CA ARG A 51 -1.86 3.30 6.52
C ARG A 51 -2.15 4.58 5.77
N THR A 52 -1.18 5.49 5.83
CA THR A 52 -1.19 6.78 5.14
C THR A 52 -0.21 6.77 3.98
N ILE A 53 -0.22 7.83 3.17
CA ILE A 53 0.85 8.07 2.21
C ILE A 53 2.11 8.53 2.94
N CYS A 54 2.00 9.62 3.72
CA CYS A 54 3.16 10.29 4.31
C CYS A 54 2.96 10.76 5.75
N SER A 55 1.84 10.41 6.37
CA SER A 55 1.50 10.89 7.72
C SER A 55 1.96 9.90 8.77
N THR A 56 2.51 10.39 9.87
CA THR A 56 2.98 9.55 10.96
C THR A 56 1.95 9.55 12.08
N ASP A 57 1.42 8.37 12.36
CA ASP A 57 0.52 8.18 13.50
C ASP A 57 1.36 8.18 14.78
N PRO A 58 1.01 9.03 15.78
CA PRO A 58 1.81 9.12 17.00
C PRO A 58 1.65 7.92 17.93
N ILE A 59 0.63 7.10 17.72
CA ILE A 59 0.31 5.96 18.57
C ILE A 59 0.63 4.64 17.87
N ASP A 60 0.13 4.48 16.64
CA ASP A 60 0.29 3.26 15.87
C ASP A 60 1.47 3.37 14.91
N TYR A 61 2.56 2.71 15.24
CA TYR A 61 3.77 2.73 14.43
C TYR A 61 3.59 1.98 13.10
N GLY A 62 4.37 2.41 12.11
CA GLY A 62 4.40 1.74 10.82
C GLY A 62 3.29 2.14 9.86
N ARG A 63 2.49 3.17 10.18
CA ARG A 63 1.39 3.64 9.32
C ARG A 63 1.85 4.58 8.21
N ASN A 64 3.05 5.12 8.28
CA ASN A 64 3.57 6.00 7.24
C ASN A 64 3.98 5.17 6.02
N GLY A 65 3.18 5.24 4.96
CA GLY A 65 3.38 4.41 3.78
C GLY A 65 4.68 4.69 3.04
N MET A 66 5.06 5.96 2.94
CA MET A 66 6.30 6.34 2.28
C MET A 66 7.53 5.85 3.06
N ALA A 67 7.47 5.91 4.38
CA ALA A 67 8.57 5.46 5.24
C ALA A 67 8.78 3.94 5.15
N MET A 68 7.71 3.17 5.05
CA MET A 68 7.76 1.71 5.05
C MET A 68 7.98 1.11 3.66
N LEU A 69 7.70 1.86 2.60
CA LEU A 69 7.70 1.33 1.25
C LEU A 69 9.04 0.73 0.81
N PRO A 70 10.20 1.35 1.06
CA PRO A 70 11.47 0.77 0.62
C PRO A 70 11.71 -0.64 1.18
N ALA A 71 11.43 -0.86 2.43
CA ALA A 71 11.60 -2.17 3.06
C ALA A 71 10.64 -3.21 2.45
N LEU A 72 9.40 -2.83 2.20
CA LEU A 72 8.41 -3.73 1.61
C LEU A 72 8.74 -4.06 0.16
N LEU A 73 9.22 -3.09 -0.61
CA LEU A 73 9.67 -3.33 -1.99
C LEU A 73 10.83 -4.32 -2.02
N ALA A 74 11.78 -4.16 -1.12
CA ALA A 74 12.92 -5.06 -1.03
C ALA A 74 12.49 -6.48 -0.62
N THR A 75 11.53 -6.58 0.29
CA THR A 75 11.00 -7.87 0.77
C THR A 75 10.32 -8.66 -0.35
N HIS A 76 9.57 -7.98 -1.20
CA HIS A 76 8.75 -8.61 -2.24
C HIS A 76 9.38 -8.58 -3.63
N ASP A 77 10.59 -8.11 -3.72
CA ASP A 77 11.31 -8.07 -4.99
C ASP A 77 11.49 -9.48 -5.60
N PRO A 78 11.32 -9.69 -6.90
CA PRO A 78 11.03 -8.70 -7.94
C PRO A 78 9.54 -8.42 -8.11
N LEU A 79 9.20 -7.16 -8.35
CA LEU A 79 7.82 -6.72 -8.60
C LEU A 79 7.70 -6.12 -10.00
N ASP A 80 6.67 -6.52 -10.72
CA ASP A 80 6.38 -5.99 -12.05
C ASP A 80 5.44 -4.78 -11.99
N VAL A 81 4.46 -4.81 -11.08
CA VAL A 81 3.46 -3.76 -10.93
C VAL A 81 3.20 -3.51 -9.45
N ILE A 82 3.02 -2.26 -9.09
CA ILE A 82 2.56 -1.85 -7.77
C ILE A 82 1.30 -1.03 -7.92
N VAL A 83 0.24 -1.45 -7.24
CA VAL A 83 -1.02 -0.72 -7.16
C VAL A 83 -1.09 -0.05 -5.80
N ILE A 84 -1.13 1.27 -5.78
CA ILE A 84 -1.18 2.06 -4.54
C ILE A 84 -2.58 2.64 -4.37
N MET A 85 -3.23 2.29 -3.27
CA MET A 85 -4.53 2.83 -2.89
C MET A 85 -4.42 3.40 -1.48
N LEU A 86 -4.02 4.66 -1.38
CA LEU A 86 -3.78 5.37 -0.13
C LEU A 86 -4.29 6.82 -0.25
N GLY A 87 -4.43 7.49 0.88
CA GLY A 87 -4.78 8.90 0.94
C GLY A 87 -5.96 9.20 1.86
N THR A 88 -6.86 8.24 2.04
CA THR A 88 -8.03 8.42 2.92
C THR A 88 -7.61 8.77 4.34
N ASN A 89 -6.63 8.07 4.89
CA ASN A 89 -6.17 8.31 6.25
C ASN A 89 -5.39 9.61 6.40
N ASP A 90 -4.70 10.06 5.33
CA ASP A 90 -4.01 11.35 5.32
C ASP A 90 -4.96 12.53 5.44
N SER A 91 -6.22 12.35 5.06
CA SER A 91 -7.25 13.39 5.14
C SER A 91 -7.82 13.58 6.55
N LYS A 92 -7.41 12.78 7.52
CA LYS A 92 -7.85 12.94 8.91
C LYS A 92 -7.43 14.31 9.44
N ALA A 93 -8.34 14.93 10.19
CA ALA A 93 -8.10 16.27 10.77
C ALA A 93 -6.84 16.33 11.62
N MET A 94 -6.47 15.24 12.29
CA MET A 94 -5.30 15.18 13.15
C MET A 94 -3.97 15.42 12.41
N TYR A 95 -3.94 15.19 11.10
CA TYR A 95 -2.73 15.40 10.31
C TYR A 95 -2.66 16.81 9.70
N GLY A 96 -3.79 17.49 9.56
CA GLY A 96 -3.83 18.87 9.08
C GLY A 96 -3.34 19.11 7.65
N HIS A 97 -3.38 18.09 6.80
CA HIS A 97 -2.91 18.21 5.41
C HIS A 97 -3.97 18.84 4.51
N SER A 98 -3.50 19.65 3.56
CA SER A 98 -4.31 20.11 2.45
C SER A 98 -4.39 19.04 1.35
N PRO A 99 -5.38 19.12 0.45
CA PRO A 99 -5.42 18.22 -0.72
C PRO A 99 -4.16 18.28 -1.56
N PHE A 100 -3.56 19.46 -1.69
CA PHE A 100 -2.30 19.64 -2.42
C PHE A 100 -1.17 18.83 -1.78
N THR A 101 -1.03 18.89 -0.45
CA THR A 101 0.01 18.15 0.28
C THR A 101 -0.15 16.64 0.08
N ILE A 102 -1.38 16.14 0.14
CA ILE A 102 -1.67 14.71 -0.05
C ILE A 102 -1.32 14.29 -1.49
N SER A 103 -1.71 15.08 -2.47
CA SER A 103 -1.40 14.82 -3.87
C SER A 103 0.10 14.83 -4.14
N ASP A 104 0.83 15.80 -3.60
CA ASP A 104 2.28 15.89 -3.73
C ASP A 104 2.97 14.70 -3.09
N ALA A 105 2.47 14.25 -1.95
CA ALA A 105 2.99 13.08 -1.26
C ALA A 105 2.83 11.81 -2.10
N MET A 106 1.71 11.65 -2.79
CA MET A 106 1.49 10.51 -3.69
C MET A 106 2.49 10.54 -4.85
N ASP A 107 2.70 11.70 -5.44
CA ASP A 107 3.66 11.87 -6.54
C ASP A 107 5.08 11.49 -6.09
N ARG A 108 5.49 11.93 -4.91
CA ARG A 108 6.79 11.58 -4.33
C ARG A 108 6.91 10.08 -4.03
N THR A 109 5.83 9.45 -3.61
CA THR A 109 5.80 8.00 -3.34
C THR A 109 6.02 7.21 -4.63
N ILE A 110 5.38 7.61 -5.71
CA ILE A 110 5.58 6.99 -7.03
C ILE A 110 7.02 7.15 -7.49
N THR A 111 7.59 8.32 -7.32
CA THR A 111 8.99 8.61 -7.64
C THR A 111 9.95 7.75 -6.82
N LEU A 112 9.66 7.57 -5.54
CA LEU A 112 10.46 6.74 -4.65
C LEU A 112 10.51 5.30 -5.15
N ARG A 113 9.39 4.75 -5.62
CA ARG A 113 9.33 3.40 -6.19
C ARG A 113 10.25 3.24 -7.40
N GLN A 114 10.41 4.29 -8.19
CA GLN A 114 11.22 4.27 -9.41
C GLN A 114 12.72 4.39 -9.15
N ARG A 115 13.13 4.75 -7.93
CA ARG A 115 14.54 4.86 -7.58
C ARG A 115 15.16 3.48 -7.39
N PRO A 116 16.39 3.27 -7.90
CA PRO A 116 17.13 2.06 -7.54
C PRO A 116 17.37 2.00 -6.04
N LEU A 117 17.23 0.81 -5.47
CA LEU A 117 17.59 0.58 -4.08
C LEU A 117 19.12 0.58 -3.95
N LEU A 118 19.64 1.24 -2.91
CA LEU A 118 21.09 1.40 -2.73
C LEU A 118 21.83 0.07 -2.57
N TRP A 119 21.17 -0.92 -2.00
CA TRP A 119 21.76 -2.25 -1.78
C TRP A 119 21.41 -3.25 -2.88
N SER A 120 20.61 -2.85 -3.84
CA SER A 120 20.26 -3.78 -4.92
C SER A 120 21.42 -3.92 -5.89
N SER A 121 21.78 -5.15 -6.16
CA SER A 121 22.61 -5.43 -7.31
C SER A 121 21.85 -5.06 -8.58
N PRO A 122 22.56 -4.71 -9.67
CA PRO A 122 21.89 -4.56 -10.96
C PRO A 122 21.06 -5.82 -11.23
N ARG A 123 19.79 -5.62 -11.54
CA ARG A 123 18.91 -6.76 -11.81
C ARG A 123 19.29 -7.40 -13.11
N GLN A 124 19.40 -8.66 -13.02
CA GLN A 124 19.77 -9.50 -14.15
C GLN A 124 18.54 -10.00 -14.86
#